data_c6712564d6fa3f0d93ca1d10c85127cb
#
_entry.id   c6712564d6fa3f0d93ca1d10c85127cb
#
_cell.length_a   1.000
_cell.length_b   1.000
_cell.length_c   1.000
_cell.angle_alpha   90.00
_cell.angle_beta   90.00
_cell.angle_gamma   90.00
#
_symmetry.space_group_name_H-M   'P 1'
#
loop_
_entity.id
_entity.type
_entity.pdbx_description
1 polymer ?
#
loop_
_entity_poly.entity_id
_entity_poly.type
_entity_poly.pdbx_seq_one_letter_code
_entity_poly.pdbx_strand_id
1 'polypeptide(L)'
;MKEKLKRHGLKLTPQRLELVKILTERGRHHPSFNEICRAIKSKHPNISHSTILNNLKEMTKLSLISSFNYKGETRYEVNPELHVNLVEPNGTIRDIKNEEILKHLREIVKLLNEKERSIKSLVILAE
;
A
#
# COMPACT_ATOMS: atom_id res chain seq x y z
N MET A 1 2.69 3.47 -12.24
CA MET A 1 2.99 2.13 -11.67
C MET A 1 3.40 1.10 -12.70
N LYS A 2 2.77 1.03 -13.87
CA LYS A 2 3.13 0.07 -14.92
C LYS A 2 4.61 0.11 -15.29
N GLU A 3 5.15 1.31 -15.48
CA GLU A 3 6.57 1.49 -15.82
C GLU A 3 7.50 0.99 -14.72
N LYS A 4 7.11 1.18 -13.45
CA LYS A 4 7.88 0.71 -12.32
C LYS A 4 7.94 -0.81 -12.28
N LEU A 5 6.83 -1.48 -12.59
CA LEU A 5 6.79 -2.94 -12.71
C LEU A 5 7.76 -3.42 -13.79
N LYS A 6 7.75 -2.78 -14.96
CA LYS A 6 8.68 -3.11 -16.05
C LYS A 6 10.14 -2.93 -15.65
N ARG A 7 10.46 -1.82 -14.97
CA ARG A 7 11.83 -1.56 -14.50
C ARG A 7 12.34 -2.64 -13.56
N HIS A 8 11.45 -3.24 -12.78
CA HIS A 8 11.80 -4.31 -11.85
C HIS A 8 11.70 -5.71 -12.48
N GLY A 9 11.53 -5.80 -13.81
CA GLY A 9 11.52 -7.05 -14.53
C GLY A 9 10.24 -7.87 -14.40
N LEU A 10 9.17 -7.29 -13.87
CA LEU A 10 7.89 -7.99 -13.77
C LEU A 10 7.11 -7.91 -15.09
N LYS A 11 6.63 -9.06 -15.55
CA LYS A 11 5.76 -9.10 -16.72
C LYS A 11 4.42 -8.43 -16.42
N LEU A 12 3.92 -7.66 -17.38
CA LEU A 12 2.58 -7.07 -17.30
C LEU A 12 1.55 -8.06 -17.82
N THR A 13 1.22 -9.06 -16.99
CA THR A 13 0.13 -9.97 -17.29
C THR A 13 -1.21 -9.24 -17.19
N PRO A 14 -2.28 -9.75 -17.85
CA PRO A 14 -3.61 -9.16 -17.70
C PRO A 14 -4.06 -9.02 -16.25
N GLN A 15 -3.74 -10.00 -15.42
CA GLN A 15 -4.07 -10.01 -14.00
C GLN A 15 -3.32 -8.92 -13.23
N ARG A 16 -2.02 -8.73 -13.51
CA ARG A 16 -1.21 -7.66 -12.89
C ARG A 16 -1.68 -6.28 -13.34
N LEU A 17 -2.04 -6.13 -14.62
CA LEU A 17 -2.57 -4.88 -15.13
C LEU A 17 -3.88 -4.51 -14.42
N GLU A 18 -4.77 -5.49 -14.23
CA GLU A 18 -6.01 -5.25 -13.49
C GLU A 18 -5.73 -4.90 -12.03
N LEU A 19 -4.78 -5.58 -11.40
CA LEU A 19 -4.39 -5.29 -10.02
C LEU A 19 -3.82 -3.86 -9.89
N VAL A 20 -2.97 -3.45 -10.82
CA VAL A 20 -2.44 -2.07 -10.88
C VAL A 20 -3.58 -1.07 -11.01
N LYS A 21 -4.55 -1.36 -11.87
CA LYS A 21 -5.72 -0.49 -12.07
C LYS A 21 -6.53 -0.34 -10.77
N ILE A 22 -6.82 -1.44 -10.09
CA ILE A 22 -7.56 -1.44 -8.83
C ILE A 22 -6.81 -0.62 -7.78
N LEU A 23 -5.51 -0.85 -7.62
CA LEU A 23 -4.69 -0.13 -6.65
C LEU A 23 -4.60 1.36 -6.98
N THR A 24 -4.48 1.71 -8.25
CA THR A 24 -4.42 3.11 -8.67
C THR A 24 -5.74 3.84 -8.42
N GLU A 25 -6.86 3.20 -8.72
CA GLU A 25 -8.19 3.79 -8.55
C GLU A 25 -8.64 3.82 -7.10
N ARG A 26 -8.30 2.79 -6.31
CA ARG A 26 -8.79 2.59 -4.94
C ARG A 26 -7.74 2.78 -3.85
N GLY A 27 -6.48 3.02 -4.21
CA GLY A 27 -5.39 3.15 -3.25
C GLY A 27 -5.58 4.25 -2.22
N ARG A 28 -6.32 5.29 -2.57
CA ARG A 28 -6.65 6.39 -1.64
C ARG A 28 -7.57 5.95 -0.51
N HIS A 29 -8.30 4.87 -0.71
CA HIS A 29 -9.25 4.34 0.27
C HIS A 29 -8.68 3.19 1.08
N HIS A 30 -7.40 2.88 0.89
CA HIS A 30 -6.68 1.84 1.63
C HIS A 30 -7.44 0.51 1.60
N PRO A 31 -7.65 -0.07 0.40
CA PRO A 31 -8.48 -1.27 0.26
C PRO A 31 -7.89 -2.45 1.02
N SER A 32 -8.76 -3.25 1.62
CA SER A 32 -8.36 -4.50 2.26
C SER A 32 -8.07 -5.56 1.20
N PHE A 33 -7.38 -6.63 1.61
CA PHE A 33 -7.14 -7.78 0.74
C PHE A 33 -8.45 -8.34 0.16
N ASN A 34 -9.49 -8.47 1.00
CA ASN A 34 -10.79 -8.97 0.56
C ASN A 34 -11.46 -8.05 -0.46
N GLU A 35 -11.35 -6.74 -0.29
CA GLU A 35 -11.88 -5.78 -1.25
C GLU A 35 -11.16 -5.88 -2.60
N ILE A 36 -9.83 -6.03 -2.58
CA ILE A 36 -9.04 -6.23 -3.78
C ILE A 36 -9.43 -7.53 -4.48
N CYS A 37 -9.58 -8.61 -3.72
CA CYS A 37 -10.00 -9.90 -4.28
C CYS A 37 -11.35 -9.82 -4.97
N ARG A 38 -12.33 -9.17 -4.35
CA ARG A 38 -13.65 -8.98 -4.95
C ARG A 38 -13.57 -8.18 -6.24
N ALA A 39 -12.78 -7.12 -6.24
CA ALA A 39 -12.64 -6.26 -7.40
C ALA A 39 -11.98 -6.98 -8.58
N ILE A 40 -10.90 -7.74 -8.33
CA ILE A 40 -10.20 -8.43 -9.42
C ILE A 40 -11.00 -9.63 -9.94
N LYS A 41 -11.72 -10.33 -9.08
CA LYS A 41 -12.53 -11.48 -9.47
C LYS A 41 -13.72 -11.12 -10.34
N SER A 42 -14.16 -9.87 -10.33
CA SER A 42 -15.22 -9.43 -11.22
C SER A 42 -14.81 -9.52 -12.69
N LYS A 43 -13.51 -9.39 -12.99
CA LYS A 43 -12.98 -9.50 -14.37
C LYS A 43 -12.17 -10.78 -14.60
N HIS A 44 -11.63 -11.36 -13.56
CA HIS A 44 -10.84 -12.59 -13.60
C HIS A 44 -11.41 -13.61 -12.61
N PRO A 45 -12.58 -14.22 -12.91
CA PRO A 45 -13.28 -15.07 -11.93
C PRO A 45 -12.48 -16.29 -11.46
N ASN A 46 -11.55 -16.76 -12.28
CA ASN A 46 -10.77 -17.97 -11.98
C ASN A 46 -9.45 -17.69 -11.28
N ILE A 47 -9.13 -16.43 -10.99
CA ILE A 47 -7.89 -16.10 -10.28
C ILE A 47 -7.95 -16.64 -8.85
N SER A 48 -6.86 -17.27 -8.40
CA SER A 48 -6.79 -17.77 -7.02
C SER A 48 -6.39 -16.66 -6.04
N HIS A 49 -6.79 -16.81 -4.78
CA HIS A 49 -6.33 -15.92 -3.70
C HIS A 49 -4.81 -15.92 -3.58
N SER A 50 -4.19 -17.10 -3.77
CA SER A 50 -2.73 -17.23 -3.71
C SER A 50 -2.04 -16.40 -4.78
N THR A 51 -2.58 -16.37 -5.99
CA THR A 51 -2.02 -15.56 -7.09
C THR A 51 -2.14 -14.07 -6.76
N ILE A 52 -3.29 -13.63 -6.25
CA ILE A 52 -3.48 -12.24 -5.85
C ILE A 52 -2.49 -11.87 -4.75
N LEU A 53 -2.41 -12.69 -3.70
CA LEU A 53 -1.53 -12.45 -2.56
C LEU A 53 -0.06 -12.42 -2.98
N ASN A 54 0.37 -13.35 -3.83
CA ASN A 54 1.76 -13.40 -4.30
C ASN A 54 2.12 -12.16 -5.11
N ASN A 55 1.21 -11.68 -5.95
CA ASN A 55 1.42 -10.43 -6.70
C ASN A 55 1.53 -9.22 -5.78
N LEU A 56 0.66 -9.13 -4.77
CA LEU A 56 0.72 -8.04 -3.78
C LEU A 56 2.01 -8.09 -2.96
N LYS A 57 2.44 -9.27 -2.55
CA LYS A 57 3.71 -9.45 -1.84
C LYS A 57 4.91 -9.02 -2.69
N GLU A 58 4.92 -9.39 -3.95
CA GLU A 58 5.98 -9.02 -4.87
C GLU A 58 6.03 -7.50 -5.04
N MET A 59 4.89 -6.87 -5.25
CA MET A 59 4.79 -5.41 -5.38
C MET A 59 5.21 -4.69 -4.10
N THR A 60 4.87 -5.22 -2.95
CA THR A 60 5.28 -4.69 -1.65
C THR A 60 6.80 -4.81 -1.47
N LYS A 61 7.35 -5.97 -1.82
CA LYS A 61 8.79 -6.23 -1.75
C LYS A 61 9.58 -5.24 -2.61
N LEU A 62 9.03 -4.85 -3.75
CA LEU A 62 9.65 -3.87 -4.66
C LEU A 62 9.35 -2.43 -4.24
N SER A 63 8.69 -2.22 -3.13
CA SER A 63 8.31 -0.89 -2.61
C SER A 63 7.42 -0.09 -3.56
N LEU A 64 6.66 -0.79 -4.41
CA LEU A 64 5.68 -0.17 -5.30
C LEU A 64 4.39 0.17 -4.58
N ILE A 65 4.07 -0.62 -3.57
CA ILE A 65 2.95 -0.42 -2.67
C ILE A 65 3.41 -0.67 -1.25
N SER A 66 2.63 -0.25 -0.28
CA SER A 66 2.84 -0.58 1.12
C SER A 66 1.59 -1.21 1.70
N SER A 67 1.73 -1.85 2.85
CA SER A 67 0.60 -2.45 3.55
C SER A 67 0.73 -2.23 5.05
N PHE A 68 -0.39 -2.23 5.73
CA PHE A 68 -0.44 -2.21 7.18
C PHE A 68 -1.63 -3.03 7.65
N ASN A 69 -1.58 -3.46 8.90
CA ASN A 69 -2.65 -4.25 9.50
C ASN A 69 -3.54 -3.34 10.34
N TYR A 70 -4.85 -3.42 10.12
CA TYR A 70 -5.83 -2.69 10.91
C TYR A 70 -7.04 -3.58 11.18
N LYS A 71 -7.33 -3.80 12.47
CA LYS A 71 -8.44 -4.65 12.93
C LYS A 71 -8.45 -6.04 12.28
N GLY A 72 -7.26 -6.65 12.19
CA GLY A 72 -7.11 -7.99 11.63
C GLY A 72 -7.13 -8.08 10.11
N GLU A 73 -7.28 -6.96 9.42
CA GLU A 73 -7.25 -6.92 7.96
C GLU A 73 -5.97 -6.26 7.46
N THR A 74 -5.37 -6.82 6.42
CA THR A 74 -4.28 -6.17 5.71
C THR A 74 -4.86 -5.18 4.71
N ARG A 75 -4.43 -3.93 4.81
CA ARG A 75 -4.81 -2.87 3.91
C ARG A 75 -3.63 -2.44 3.08
N TYR A 76 -3.88 -1.99 1.86
CA TYR A 76 -2.85 -1.66 0.87
C TYR A 76 -2.97 -0.21 0.44
N GLU A 77 -1.82 0.40 0.12
CA GLU A 77 -1.76 1.76 -0.37
C GLU A 77 -0.64 1.92 -1.39
N VAL A 78 -0.85 2.78 -2.38
CA VAL A 78 0.12 3.03 -3.45
C VAL A 78 1.01 4.23 -3.18
N ASN A 79 0.81 4.91 -2.06
CA ASN A 79 1.57 6.10 -1.73
C ASN A 79 2.83 5.73 -0.91
N PRO A 80 4.02 5.70 -1.54
CA PRO A 80 5.25 5.41 -0.81
C PRO A 80 5.75 6.59 0.02
N GLU A 81 5.17 7.77 -0.13
CA GLU A 81 5.57 8.95 0.62
C GLU A 81 5.18 8.84 2.08
N LEU A 82 6.00 9.42 2.94
CA LEU A 82 5.75 9.46 4.37
C LEU A 82 4.46 10.23 4.68
N HIS A 83 3.56 9.63 5.42
CA HIS A 83 2.27 10.23 5.78
C HIS A 83 1.69 9.58 7.02
N VAL A 84 0.66 10.20 7.58
CA VAL A 84 -0.14 9.63 8.68
C VAL A 84 -1.46 9.12 8.10
N ASN A 85 -1.84 7.91 8.47
CA ASN A 85 -3.15 7.35 8.18
C ASN A 85 -4.09 7.67 9.34
N LEU A 86 -5.07 8.54 9.12
CA LEU A 86 -6.04 8.92 10.15
C LEU A 86 -7.34 8.14 9.95
N VAL A 87 -7.76 7.42 10.99
CA VAL A 87 -9.03 6.70 10.99
C VAL A 87 -10.13 7.68 11.41
N GLU A 88 -11.08 7.90 10.51
CA GLU A 88 -12.24 8.77 10.79
C GLU A 88 -13.29 8.02 11.62
N PRO A 89 -14.20 8.75 12.30
CA PRO A 89 -15.24 8.11 13.11
C PRO A 89 -16.13 7.10 12.33
N ASN A 90 -16.28 7.29 11.02
CA ASN A 90 -17.07 6.38 10.18
C ASN A 90 -16.27 5.14 9.71
N GLY A 91 -15.01 5.00 10.16
CA GLY A 91 -14.16 3.87 9.82
C GLY A 91 -13.35 4.04 8.55
N THR A 92 -13.52 5.13 7.79
CA THR A 92 -12.67 5.39 6.63
C THR A 92 -11.28 5.84 7.07
N ILE A 93 -10.28 5.56 6.24
CA ILE A 93 -8.89 5.93 6.52
C ILE A 93 -8.47 6.99 5.51
N ARG A 94 -7.96 8.10 6.02
CA ARG A 94 -7.56 9.26 5.21
C ARG A 94 -6.09 9.56 5.41
N ASP A 95 -5.38 9.87 4.33
CA ASP A 95 -4.00 10.31 4.38
C ASP A 95 -3.93 11.76 4.86
N ILE A 96 -3.03 12.04 5.80
CA ILE A 96 -2.70 13.40 6.20
C ILE A 96 -1.39 13.78 5.53
N LYS A 97 -1.42 14.87 4.75
CA LYS A 97 -0.26 15.40 4.02
C LYS A 97 -0.03 16.86 4.41
N ASN A 98 0.15 17.11 5.69
CA ASN A 98 0.46 18.44 6.22
C ASN A 98 1.98 18.60 6.31
N GLU A 99 2.53 19.70 5.80
CA GLU A 99 3.97 19.93 5.75
C GLU A 99 4.62 19.99 7.13
N GLU A 100 3.95 20.59 8.10
CA GLU A 100 4.46 20.64 9.47
C GLU A 100 4.54 19.25 10.09
N ILE A 101 3.50 18.44 9.90
CA ILE A 101 3.47 17.05 10.37
C ILE A 101 4.55 16.24 9.67
N LEU A 102 4.67 16.38 8.36
CA LEU A 102 5.69 15.67 7.58
C LEU A 102 7.11 16.03 8.02
N LYS A 103 7.33 17.28 8.36
CA LYS A 103 8.63 17.74 8.89
C LYS A 103 9.00 16.96 10.16
N HIS A 104 8.07 16.84 11.09
CA HIS A 104 8.30 16.08 12.33
C HIS A 104 8.48 14.58 12.06
N LEU A 105 7.73 14.03 11.11
CA LEU A 105 7.89 12.62 10.72
C LEU A 105 9.28 12.35 10.14
N ARG A 106 9.79 13.26 9.31
CA ARG A 106 11.13 13.13 8.76
C ARG A 106 12.19 13.13 9.86
N GLU A 107 12.00 13.94 10.88
CA GLU A 107 12.89 13.97 12.05
C GLU A 107 12.85 12.65 12.83
N ILE A 108 11.65 12.06 12.99
CA ILE A 108 11.49 10.75 13.64
C ILE A 108 12.23 9.67 12.86
N VAL A 109 12.06 9.63 11.54
CA VAL A 109 12.76 8.67 10.68
C VAL A 109 14.27 8.83 10.81
N LYS A 110 14.76 10.07 10.82
CA LYS A 110 16.18 10.37 10.99
C LYS A 110 16.70 9.83 12.32
N LEU A 111 15.97 10.06 13.40
CA LEU A 111 16.34 9.57 14.73
C LEU A 111 16.35 8.04 14.80
N LEU A 112 15.36 7.39 14.19
CA LEU A 112 15.32 5.93 14.14
C LEU A 112 16.54 5.38 13.38
N ASN A 113 16.90 6.00 12.27
CA ASN A 113 18.06 5.58 11.49
C ASN A 113 19.38 5.79 12.23
N GLU A 114 19.48 6.85 13.03
CA GLU A 114 20.69 7.16 13.81
C GLU A 114 20.80 6.33 15.09
N LYS A 115 19.68 6.15 15.81
CA LYS A 115 19.66 5.56 17.16
C LYS A 115 19.47 4.05 17.16
N GLU A 116 18.77 3.52 16.17
CA GLU A 116 18.40 2.12 16.10
C GLU A 116 19.03 1.43 14.91
N ARG A 117 18.37 1.48 13.77
CA ARG A 117 18.85 0.87 12.54
C ARG A 117 18.21 1.57 11.35
N SER A 118 18.77 1.37 10.17
CA SER A 118 18.17 1.87 8.94
C SER A 118 16.80 1.22 8.73
N ILE A 119 15.78 2.03 8.55
CA ILE A 119 14.42 1.58 8.30
C ILE A 119 14.02 1.90 6.86
N LYS A 120 13.16 1.04 6.28
CA LYS A 120 12.66 1.25 4.91
C LYS A 120 11.39 2.08 4.88
N SER A 121 10.56 1.94 5.91
CA SER A 121 9.28 2.65 5.98
C SER A 121 8.85 2.84 7.42
N LEU A 122 8.00 3.82 7.64
CA LEU A 122 7.34 4.09 8.90
C LEU A 122 5.86 4.25 8.59
N VAL A 123 5.02 3.42 9.22
CA VAL A 123 3.57 3.52 9.10
C VAL A 123 3.03 4.02 10.44
N ILE A 124 2.26 5.11 10.40
CA ILE A 124 1.59 5.65 11.57
C ILE A 124 0.09 5.57 11.34
N LEU A 125 -0.60 4.93 12.27
CA LEU A 125 -2.04 4.83 12.25
C LEU A 125 -2.59 5.55 13.47
N ALA A 126 -3.34 6.63 13.24
CA ALA A 126 -3.96 7.43 14.29
C ALA A 126 -5.47 7.18 14.30
N GLU A 127 -6.01 6.88 15.48
CA GLU A 127 -7.44 6.67 15.67
C GLU A 127 -8.06 7.77 16.53
#